data_bd44d93d6dfbc92b2c5c91a2cca51390
#
_entry.id   bd44d93d6dfbc92b2c5c91a2cca51390
#
_cell.length_a   1.000
_cell.length_b   1.000
_cell.length_c   1.000
_cell.angle_alpha   90.00
_cell.angle_beta   90.00
_cell.angle_gamma   90.00
#
_symmetry.space_group_name_H-M   'P 1'
#
loop_
_entity.id
_entity.type
_entity.pdbx_description
1 polymer ?
#
loop_
_entity_poly.entity_id
_entity_poly.type
_entity_poly.pdbx_seq_one_letter_code
_entity_poly.pdbx_strand_id
1 'polypeptide(L)'
;MDPGQRLSIERYDDAAAVTAAGWDALVAAAGAPVFYQAGYLHAYQQAPLAELDRQAYLVVRAGGAPRPVAVLPVAVHRRADPIGGLRRLHPGIEREPALLSHVWHCYDSRLVGAATPAVARAVLDALRELAHRWRVPWYGLVNVARGGPTSRALAAAGLPGAHLVDRYRTDLSGAGDLDGYLDRLGPRARANLRRNARRAAEAGIRTSTGGVAVADLAGIAELCARTAARLGNPGFYPPAVFSRFVTALGPLAHVLEVRQHGRLVAAGVCLTDERRFHTWTCGVDYAVAGNASPYAVLFAESVALALRLGRPVLEGGRSNEVFKRRHGLAPRALDAHVVRA
;
A
#
# COMPACT_ATOMS: atom_id res chain seq x y z
N MET A 1 -19.82 2.97 21.69
CA MET A 1 -19.19 1.90 22.49
C MET A 1 -19.20 2.36 23.95
N ASP A 2 -19.78 1.59 24.83
CA ASP A 2 -19.89 1.90 26.26
C ASP A 2 -18.47 1.96 26.87
N PRO A 3 -18.08 2.99 27.62
CA PRO A 3 -16.74 3.13 28.21
C PRO A 3 -16.36 2.03 29.21
N GLY A 4 -17.34 1.26 29.71
CA GLY A 4 -17.11 0.13 30.63
C GLY A 4 -16.97 -1.24 29.93
N GLN A 5 -17.07 -1.33 28.62
CA GLN A 5 -17.08 -2.60 27.92
C GLN A 5 -15.68 -3.22 27.84
N ARG A 6 -15.51 -4.42 28.42
CA ARG A 6 -14.23 -5.15 28.43
C ARG A 6 -13.84 -5.55 27.00
N LEU A 7 -12.64 -5.16 26.56
CA LEU A 7 -12.05 -5.56 25.28
C LEU A 7 -11.21 -6.84 25.48
N SER A 8 -11.30 -7.75 24.49
CA SER A 8 -10.40 -8.89 24.36
C SER A 8 -9.72 -8.88 23.00
N ILE A 9 -8.50 -9.41 22.92
CA ILE A 9 -7.75 -9.52 21.67
C ILE A 9 -7.48 -11.00 21.40
N GLU A 10 -7.95 -11.45 20.26
CA GLU A 10 -7.61 -12.75 19.70
C GLU A 10 -6.48 -12.58 18.69
N ARG A 11 -5.54 -13.52 18.67
CA ARG A 11 -4.44 -13.56 17.74
C ARG A 11 -4.56 -14.78 16.84
N TYR A 12 -4.44 -14.53 15.55
CA TYR A 12 -4.35 -15.56 14.53
C TYR A 12 -2.97 -15.48 13.85
N ASP A 13 -2.34 -16.61 13.64
CA ASP A 13 -1.03 -16.70 12.97
C ASP A 13 -1.18 -17.12 11.49
N ASP A 14 -2.41 -17.40 11.04
CA ASP A 14 -2.75 -17.78 9.68
C ASP A 14 -3.81 -16.84 9.09
N ALA A 15 -3.50 -16.27 7.92
CA ALA A 15 -4.41 -15.40 7.18
C ALA A 15 -5.70 -16.13 6.73
N ALA A 16 -5.66 -17.42 6.50
CA ALA A 16 -6.85 -18.20 6.15
C ALA A 16 -7.85 -18.26 7.31
N ALA A 17 -7.38 -18.26 8.55
CA ALA A 17 -8.24 -18.36 9.75
C ALA A 17 -9.00 -17.06 10.04
N VAL A 18 -8.55 -15.89 9.55
CA VAL A 18 -9.20 -14.61 9.89
C VAL A 18 -10.56 -14.43 9.24
N THR A 19 -10.83 -15.09 8.13
CA THR A 19 -12.13 -15.02 7.44
C THR A 19 -13.25 -15.53 8.35
N ALA A 20 -13.03 -16.65 9.03
CA ALA A 20 -13.98 -17.22 9.97
C ALA A 20 -14.19 -16.32 11.22
N ALA A 21 -13.22 -15.46 11.55
CA ALA A 21 -13.31 -14.52 12.65
C ALA A 21 -14.15 -13.26 12.37
N GLY A 22 -14.73 -13.13 11.15
CA GLY A 22 -15.53 -11.98 10.72
C GLY A 22 -14.70 -10.79 10.22
N TRP A 23 -13.45 -11.03 9.87
CA TRP A 23 -12.48 -10.03 9.40
C TRP A 23 -12.97 -9.30 8.15
N ASP A 24 -13.24 -10.04 7.05
CA ASP A 24 -13.62 -9.43 5.77
C ASP A 24 -14.94 -8.65 5.84
N ALA A 25 -15.89 -9.12 6.66
CA ALA A 25 -17.12 -8.38 6.89
C ALA A 25 -16.86 -7.00 7.55
N LEU A 26 -15.94 -6.93 8.51
CA LEU A 26 -15.53 -5.66 9.12
C LEU A 26 -14.72 -4.80 8.14
N VAL A 27 -13.82 -5.40 7.37
CA VAL A 27 -13.00 -4.71 6.36
C VAL A 27 -13.88 -4.04 5.31
N ALA A 28 -14.89 -4.75 4.80
CA ALA A 28 -15.88 -4.22 3.85
C ALA A 28 -16.73 -3.11 4.48
N ALA A 29 -17.33 -3.35 5.65
CA ALA A 29 -18.15 -2.36 6.35
C ALA A 29 -17.39 -1.06 6.69
N ALA A 30 -16.09 -1.16 7.00
CA ALA A 30 -15.22 -0.03 7.28
C ALA A 30 -14.68 0.66 6.01
N GLY A 31 -14.98 0.13 4.82
CA GLY A 31 -14.40 0.60 3.56
C GLY A 31 -12.85 0.64 3.61
N ALA A 32 -12.25 -0.39 4.22
CA ALA A 32 -10.80 -0.47 4.35
C ALA A 32 -10.14 -0.75 2.98
N PRO A 33 -8.86 -0.36 2.78
CA PRO A 33 -8.18 -0.63 1.53
C PRO A 33 -7.88 -2.11 1.31
N VAL A 34 -7.66 -2.48 0.05
CA VAL A 34 -7.35 -3.85 -0.42
C VAL A 34 -6.32 -4.58 0.44
N PHE A 35 -5.38 -3.87 1.01
CA PHE A 35 -4.32 -4.40 1.88
C PHE A 35 -4.83 -5.14 3.12
N TYR A 36 -6.09 -4.95 3.50
CA TYR A 36 -6.74 -5.60 4.64
C TYR A 36 -7.63 -6.77 4.25
N GLN A 37 -7.88 -6.99 2.98
CA GLN A 37 -8.68 -8.13 2.53
C GLN A 37 -7.92 -9.43 2.78
N ALA A 38 -8.60 -10.47 3.24
CA ALA A 38 -8.00 -11.76 3.55
C ALA A 38 -7.21 -12.33 2.35
N GLY A 39 -7.70 -12.13 1.12
CA GLY A 39 -6.98 -12.52 -0.09
C GLY A 39 -5.62 -11.86 -0.24
N TYR A 40 -5.49 -10.56 0.07
CA TYR A 40 -4.18 -9.88 0.07
C TYR A 40 -3.27 -10.41 1.17
N LEU A 41 -3.80 -10.56 2.38
CA LEU A 41 -3.05 -11.05 3.54
C LEU A 41 -2.53 -12.47 3.30
N HIS A 42 -3.37 -13.34 2.74
CA HIS A 42 -3.02 -14.71 2.38
C HIS A 42 -1.93 -14.76 1.30
N ALA A 43 -2.09 -13.99 0.22
CA ALA A 43 -1.06 -13.87 -0.82
C ALA A 43 0.29 -13.41 -0.25
N TYR A 44 0.26 -12.42 0.67
CA TYR A 44 1.48 -11.92 1.29
C TYR A 44 2.10 -12.93 2.28
N GLN A 45 1.30 -13.72 2.97
CA GLN A 45 1.78 -14.77 3.85
C GLN A 45 2.48 -15.90 3.06
N GLN A 46 1.93 -16.26 1.90
CA GLN A 46 2.52 -17.28 1.02
C GLN A 46 3.80 -16.82 0.32
N ALA A 47 3.89 -15.54 -0.04
CA ALA A 47 5.02 -14.98 -0.77
C ALA A 47 5.39 -13.58 -0.22
N PRO A 48 5.97 -13.51 0.98
CA PRO A 48 6.32 -12.25 1.61
C PRO A 48 7.44 -11.54 0.86
N LEU A 49 7.17 -10.31 0.40
CA LEU A 49 8.15 -9.48 -0.31
C LEU A 49 9.23 -8.89 0.61
N ALA A 50 9.01 -8.91 1.91
CA ALA A 50 9.97 -8.47 2.93
C ALA A 50 10.47 -9.67 3.75
N GLU A 51 11.64 -9.54 4.36
CA GLU A 51 12.17 -10.49 5.31
C GLU A 51 11.39 -10.42 6.62
N LEU A 52 10.42 -11.31 6.80
CA LEU A 52 9.58 -11.41 7.98
C LEU A 52 9.93 -12.64 8.80
N ASP A 53 10.03 -12.48 10.12
CA ASP A 53 10.18 -13.61 11.04
C ASP A 53 8.83 -14.19 11.43
N ARG A 54 7.82 -13.32 11.60
CA ARG A 54 6.48 -13.71 12.04
C ARG A 54 5.45 -12.77 11.43
N GLN A 55 4.24 -13.30 11.25
CA GLN A 55 3.05 -12.53 10.94
C GLN A 55 1.96 -12.90 11.94
N ALA A 56 1.12 -11.95 12.31
CA ALA A 56 -0.05 -12.21 13.15
C ALA A 56 -1.16 -11.22 12.78
N TYR A 57 -2.38 -11.64 13.07
CA TYR A 57 -3.60 -10.91 12.78
C TYR A 57 -4.37 -10.73 14.07
N LEU A 58 -4.47 -9.49 14.54
CA LEU A 58 -5.15 -9.15 15.80
C LEU A 58 -6.62 -8.85 15.52
N VAL A 59 -7.50 -9.49 16.26
CA VAL A 59 -8.94 -9.30 16.22
C VAL A 59 -9.41 -8.81 17.58
N VAL A 60 -9.93 -7.60 17.65
CA VAL A 60 -10.43 -6.99 18.88
C VAL A 60 -11.93 -7.23 18.98
N ARG A 61 -12.37 -7.78 20.13
CA ARG A 61 -13.79 -7.99 20.44
C ARG A 61 -14.20 -7.19 21.68
N ALA A 62 -15.46 -6.85 21.76
CA ALA A 62 -16.03 -6.10 22.85
C ALA A 62 -17.08 -6.97 23.58
N GLY A 63 -16.92 -7.17 24.91
CA GLY A 63 -17.93 -7.80 25.76
C GLY A 63 -18.38 -9.20 25.33
N GLY A 64 -17.48 -10.02 24.76
CA GLY A 64 -17.82 -11.35 24.25
C GLY A 64 -18.67 -11.35 22.96
N ALA A 65 -18.84 -10.18 22.30
CA ALA A 65 -19.57 -10.09 21.04
C ALA A 65 -18.95 -10.97 19.95
N PRO A 66 -19.73 -11.69 19.14
CA PRO A 66 -19.20 -12.57 18.11
C PRO A 66 -18.53 -11.80 16.96
N ARG A 67 -18.94 -10.53 16.73
CA ARG A 67 -18.37 -9.68 15.67
C ARG A 67 -17.17 -8.88 16.18
N PRO A 68 -16.07 -8.81 15.42
CA PRO A 68 -14.95 -7.96 15.79
C PRO A 68 -15.34 -6.48 15.76
N VAL A 69 -14.76 -5.69 16.67
CA VAL A 69 -14.91 -4.22 16.68
C VAL A 69 -13.74 -3.54 15.98
N ALA A 70 -12.56 -4.16 15.97
CA ALA A 70 -11.40 -3.69 15.21
C ALA A 70 -10.49 -4.86 14.83
N VAL A 71 -9.70 -4.66 13.77
CA VAL A 71 -8.68 -5.63 13.31
C VAL A 71 -7.41 -4.91 12.90
N LEU A 72 -6.26 -5.62 13.07
CA LEU A 72 -4.93 -5.12 12.70
C LEU A 72 -4.01 -6.28 12.31
N PRO A 73 -3.49 -6.33 11.07
CA PRO A 73 -2.39 -7.22 10.73
C PRO A 73 -1.07 -6.65 11.23
N VAL A 74 -0.20 -7.50 11.75
CA VAL A 74 1.13 -7.13 12.24
C VAL A 74 2.19 -8.12 11.78
N ALA A 75 3.43 -7.65 11.66
CA ALA A 75 4.55 -8.50 11.25
C ALA A 75 5.85 -8.10 11.98
N VAL A 76 6.67 -9.09 12.28
CA VAL A 76 8.05 -8.87 12.72
C VAL A 76 8.94 -8.76 11.50
N HIS A 77 9.42 -7.56 11.24
CA HIS A 77 10.36 -7.25 10.17
C HIS A 77 11.78 -7.42 10.67
N ARG A 78 12.62 -8.22 9.99
CA ARG A 78 14.07 -8.30 10.26
C ARG A 78 14.76 -7.00 9.92
N ARG A 79 14.33 -6.36 8.85
CA ARG A 79 14.78 -5.05 8.40
C ARG A 79 13.64 -4.05 8.58
N ALA A 80 13.65 -3.39 9.73
CA ALA A 80 12.54 -2.51 10.13
C ALA A 80 12.39 -1.27 9.26
N ASP A 81 13.43 -0.83 8.56
CA ASP A 81 13.43 0.43 7.79
C ASP A 81 13.97 0.27 6.36
N PRO A 82 13.30 -0.50 5.48
CA PRO A 82 13.79 -0.73 4.12
C PRO A 82 13.80 0.53 3.25
N ILE A 83 13.06 1.57 3.62
CA ILE A 83 12.95 2.84 2.86
C ILE A 83 13.68 4.01 3.52
N GLY A 84 14.38 3.78 4.64
CA GLY A 84 15.20 4.76 5.33
C GLY A 84 14.44 5.88 6.05
N GLY A 85 13.13 5.69 6.31
CA GLY A 85 12.27 6.68 6.98
C GLY A 85 12.35 6.63 8.50
N LEU A 86 12.31 5.43 9.08
CA LEU A 86 12.25 5.24 10.53
C LEU A 86 13.56 5.63 11.23
N ARG A 87 14.72 5.39 10.64
CA ARG A 87 16.02 5.72 11.24
C ARG A 87 16.18 7.21 11.54
N ARG A 88 15.45 8.08 10.81
CA ARG A 88 15.45 9.53 11.10
C ARG A 88 14.68 9.87 12.39
N LEU A 89 13.69 9.05 12.73
CA LEU A 89 12.85 9.20 13.91
C LEU A 89 13.41 8.42 15.11
N HIS A 90 13.96 7.26 14.84
CA HIS A 90 14.45 6.29 15.82
C HIS A 90 15.81 5.75 15.37
N PRO A 91 16.92 6.47 15.65
CA PRO A 91 18.27 6.02 15.28
C PRO A 91 18.57 4.61 15.83
N GLY A 92 19.08 3.74 14.98
CA GLY A 92 19.40 2.35 15.32
C GLY A 92 18.30 1.33 14.97
N ILE A 93 17.06 1.74 14.73
CA ILE A 93 15.95 0.83 14.39
C ILE A 93 16.22 0.01 13.12
N GLU A 94 17.02 0.54 12.20
CA GLU A 94 17.39 -0.15 10.95
C GLU A 94 18.24 -1.40 11.16
N ARG A 95 18.83 -1.58 12.35
CA ARG A 95 19.71 -2.70 12.73
C ARG A 95 19.02 -3.76 13.56
N GLU A 96 17.81 -3.49 14.00
CA GLU A 96 17.07 -4.33 14.93
C GLU A 96 15.74 -4.77 14.30
N PRO A 97 15.20 -5.94 14.66
CA PRO A 97 13.86 -6.32 14.24
C PRO A 97 12.80 -5.44 14.90
N ALA A 98 11.67 -5.27 14.21
CA ALA A 98 10.53 -4.51 14.74
C ALA A 98 9.20 -5.19 14.44
N LEU A 99 8.30 -5.19 15.42
CA LEU A 99 6.91 -5.62 15.28
C LEU A 99 6.07 -4.43 14.83
N LEU A 100 5.73 -4.39 13.56
CA LEU A 100 5.02 -3.26 12.95
C LEU A 100 3.67 -3.67 12.38
N SER A 101 2.75 -2.69 12.36
CA SER A 101 1.47 -2.85 11.66
C SER A 101 1.71 -3.06 10.19
N HIS A 102 1.15 -4.13 9.64
CA HIS A 102 1.21 -4.41 8.21
C HIS A 102 2.66 -4.54 7.68
N VAL A 103 2.82 -4.51 6.37
CA VAL A 103 4.09 -4.65 5.69
C VAL A 103 4.46 -3.35 4.94
N TRP A 104 5.74 -3.15 4.65
CA TRP A 104 6.23 -1.96 3.96
C TRP A 104 5.66 -1.77 2.54
N HIS A 105 5.18 -2.84 1.94
CA HIS A 105 4.50 -2.82 0.63
C HIS A 105 3.05 -2.31 0.71
N CYS A 106 2.53 -2.06 1.92
CA CYS A 106 1.30 -1.32 2.18
C CYS A 106 1.67 0.12 2.60
N TYR A 107 0.91 1.10 2.14
CA TYR A 107 1.09 2.51 2.50
C TYR A 107 -0.17 3.12 3.15
N ASP A 108 -0.99 2.30 3.76
CA ASP A 108 -2.17 2.73 4.51
C ASP A 108 -2.39 1.79 5.69
N SER A 109 -1.81 2.14 6.84
CA SER A 109 -2.02 1.40 8.07
C SER A 109 -3.06 2.07 8.93
N ARG A 110 -3.95 1.26 9.50
CA ARG A 110 -5.02 1.72 10.38
C ARG A 110 -5.55 0.61 11.28
N LEU A 111 -6.16 0.99 12.38
CA LEU A 111 -7.11 0.12 13.08
C LEU A 111 -8.38 0.10 12.23
N VAL A 112 -8.68 -1.02 11.60
CA VAL A 112 -9.89 -1.17 10.79
C VAL A 112 -11.07 -1.40 11.73
N GLY A 113 -12.14 -0.62 11.56
CA GLY A 113 -13.29 -0.61 12.45
C GLY A 113 -13.21 0.50 13.49
N ALA A 114 -13.44 0.21 14.76
CA ALA A 114 -13.48 1.20 15.83
C ALA A 114 -12.08 1.66 16.23
N ALA A 115 -11.65 2.82 15.73
CA ALA A 115 -10.40 3.48 16.15
C ALA A 115 -10.65 4.42 17.33
N THR A 116 -10.97 3.85 18.51
CA THR A 116 -11.15 4.60 19.76
C THR A 116 -9.87 4.56 20.63
N PRO A 117 -9.68 5.49 21.59
CA PRO A 117 -8.55 5.42 22.52
C PRO A 117 -8.48 4.12 23.30
N ALA A 118 -9.61 3.55 23.68
CA ALA A 118 -9.67 2.27 24.40
C ALA A 118 -9.19 1.10 23.53
N VAL A 119 -9.63 1.03 22.27
CA VAL A 119 -9.15 0.02 21.30
C VAL A 119 -7.66 0.21 21.02
N ALA A 120 -7.22 1.45 20.80
CA ALA A 120 -5.80 1.74 20.56
C ALA A 120 -4.93 1.31 21.73
N ARG A 121 -5.34 1.59 22.98
CA ARG A 121 -4.64 1.16 24.20
C ARG A 121 -4.55 -0.36 24.30
N ALA A 122 -5.67 -1.07 24.13
CA ALA A 122 -5.69 -2.53 24.14
C ALA A 122 -4.76 -3.13 23.07
N VAL A 123 -4.75 -2.57 21.87
CA VAL A 123 -3.86 -3.00 20.77
C VAL A 123 -2.39 -2.72 21.12
N LEU A 124 -2.06 -1.54 21.68
CA LEU A 124 -0.69 -1.21 22.08
C LEU A 124 -0.19 -2.14 23.21
N ASP A 125 -1.04 -2.47 24.19
CA ASP A 125 -0.70 -3.43 25.24
C ASP A 125 -0.43 -4.82 24.66
N ALA A 126 -1.26 -5.30 23.73
CA ALA A 126 -1.03 -6.56 23.04
C ALA A 126 0.26 -6.55 22.20
N LEU A 127 0.55 -5.45 21.49
CA LEU A 127 1.80 -5.33 20.72
C LEU A 127 3.02 -5.34 21.63
N ARG A 128 2.96 -4.65 22.79
CA ARG A 128 4.03 -4.67 23.79
C ARG A 128 4.26 -6.07 24.33
N GLU A 129 3.19 -6.79 24.70
CA GLU A 129 3.28 -8.18 25.17
C GLU A 129 3.89 -9.10 24.10
N LEU A 130 3.46 -8.96 22.84
CA LEU A 130 4.03 -9.73 21.73
C LEU A 130 5.50 -9.39 21.48
N ALA A 131 5.88 -8.12 21.55
CA ALA A 131 7.26 -7.67 21.40
C ALA A 131 8.15 -8.29 22.47
N HIS A 132 7.74 -8.29 23.74
CA HIS A 132 8.45 -8.97 24.81
C HIS A 132 8.54 -10.48 24.60
N ARG A 133 7.43 -11.14 24.28
CA ARG A 133 7.35 -12.60 24.04
C ARG A 133 8.25 -13.04 22.88
N TRP A 134 8.31 -12.22 21.82
CA TRP A 134 9.11 -12.51 20.63
C TRP A 134 10.52 -11.92 20.68
N ARG A 135 10.86 -11.23 21.75
CA ARG A 135 12.15 -10.56 21.97
C ARG A 135 12.47 -9.56 20.86
N VAL A 136 11.50 -8.75 20.49
CA VAL A 136 11.61 -7.70 19.47
C VAL A 136 11.67 -6.35 20.17
N PRO A 137 12.75 -5.54 19.97
CA PRO A 137 12.97 -4.33 20.76
C PRO A 137 12.08 -3.14 20.36
N TRP A 138 11.41 -3.20 19.22
CA TRP A 138 10.57 -2.12 18.69
C TRP A 138 9.18 -2.62 18.32
N TYR A 139 8.16 -1.82 18.62
CA TYR A 139 6.80 -2.13 18.17
C TYR A 139 6.00 -0.86 17.86
N GLY A 140 4.98 -0.99 17.04
CA GLY A 140 4.07 0.11 16.75
C GLY A 140 3.40 0.04 15.38
N LEU A 141 2.86 1.19 14.96
CA LEU A 141 2.18 1.34 13.68
C LEU A 141 2.94 2.31 12.79
N VAL A 142 3.11 1.95 11.52
CA VAL A 142 3.75 2.78 10.49
C VAL A 142 2.78 3.05 9.34
N ASN A 143 3.03 4.09 8.55
CA ASN A 143 2.16 4.50 7.44
C ASN A 143 0.71 4.86 7.86
N VAL A 144 0.54 5.40 9.08
CA VAL A 144 -0.75 5.83 9.60
C VAL A 144 -1.08 7.23 9.09
N ALA A 145 -2.26 7.41 8.51
CA ALA A 145 -2.68 8.73 8.01
C ALA A 145 -2.73 9.76 9.13
N ARG A 146 -1.92 10.84 9.01
CA ARG A 146 -1.84 11.93 9.99
C ARG A 146 -3.21 12.54 10.22
N GLY A 147 -3.56 12.74 11.49
CA GLY A 147 -4.85 13.32 11.90
C GLY A 147 -6.06 12.44 11.56
N GLY A 148 -5.86 11.20 11.06
CA GLY A 148 -6.91 10.22 10.87
C GLY A 148 -7.42 9.62 12.20
N PRO A 149 -8.52 8.85 12.18
CA PRO A 149 -9.07 8.25 13.40
C PRO A 149 -8.04 7.42 14.18
N THR A 150 -7.26 6.57 13.48
CA THR A 150 -6.21 5.75 14.10
C THR A 150 -5.11 6.61 14.73
N SER A 151 -4.62 7.65 14.03
CA SER A 151 -3.57 8.54 14.56
C SER A 151 -4.04 9.26 15.83
N ARG A 152 -5.28 9.77 15.83
CA ARG A 152 -5.86 10.41 17.02
C ARG A 152 -6.04 9.44 18.19
N ALA A 153 -6.51 8.21 17.91
CA ALA A 153 -6.70 7.19 18.94
C ALA A 153 -5.38 6.77 19.57
N LEU A 154 -4.32 6.57 18.76
CA LEU A 154 -2.98 6.22 19.24
C LEU A 154 -2.37 7.35 20.09
N ALA A 155 -2.50 8.60 19.64
CA ALA A 155 -2.02 9.76 20.42
C ALA A 155 -2.74 9.87 21.77
N ALA A 156 -4.06 9.71 21.80
CA ALA A 156 -4.86 9.68 23.04
C ALA A 156 -4.55 8.46 23.93
N ALA A 157 -4.04 7.36 23.35
CA ALA A 157 -3.55 6.21 24.11
C ALA A 157 -2.10 6.37 24.60
N GLY A 158 -1.45 7.51 24.37
CA GLY A 158 -0.10 7.81 24.84
C GLY A 158 1.02 7.57 23.82
N LEU A 159 0.70 7.22 22.57
CA LEU A 159 1.69 7.02 21.52
C LEU A 159 1.49 8.03 20.37
N PRO A 160 1.99 9.27 20.47
CA PRO A 160 1.92 10.26 19.39
C PRO A 160 2.73 9.83 18.17
N GLY A 161 2.33 10.28 16.99
CA GLY A 161 3.02 9.97 15.74
C GLY A 161 4.00 11.06 15.32
N ALA A 162 5.04 10.65 14.58
CA ALA A 162 5.96 11.54 13.89
C ALA A 162 5.91 11.30 12.38
N HIS A 163 6.14 12.36 11.58
CA HIS A 163 6.07 12.29 10.13
C HIS A 163 7.08 11.30 9.55
N LEU A 164 6.57 10.32 8.83
CA LEU A 164 7.37 9.29 8.18
C LEU A 164 7.59 9.61 6.69
N VAL A 165 6.51 9.80 5.94
CA VAL A 165 6.52 10.00 4.48
C VAL A 165 5.16 10.49 4.00
N ASP A 166 5.10 11.09 2.82
CA ASP A 166 3.83 11.42 2.15
C ASP A 166 3.44 10.31 1.16
N ARG A 167 2.13 10.05 1.07
CA ARG A 167 1.50 9.38 -0.06
C ARG A 167 0.67 10.39 -0.86
N TYR A 168 0.36 10.06 -2.10
CA TYR A 168 -0.32 10.96 -3.02
C TYR A 168 -1.59 10.34 -3.55
N ARG A 169 -2.68 11.09 -3.59
CA ARG A 169 -3.96 10.63 -4.14
C ARG A 169 -4.71 11.73 -4.86
N THR A 170 -5.63 11.34 -5.75
CA THR A 170 -6.59 12.25 -6.38
C THR A 170 -7.99 11.65 -6.38
N ASP A 171 -8.98 12.53 -6.37
CA ASP A 171 -10.38 12.18 -6.54
C ASP A 171 -10.72 12.18 -8.04
N LEU A 172 -11.25 11.07 -8.52
CA LEU A 172 -11.67 10.86 -9.91
C LEU A 172 -13.20 11.03 -10.08
N SER A 173 -13.96 11.24 -8.99
CA SER A 173 -15.41 11.37 -9.05
C SER A 173 -15.85 12.44 -10.05
N GLY A 174 -16.78 12.11 -10.94
CA GLY A 174 -17.29 13.02 -11.97
C GLY A 174 -16.31 13.35 -13.11
N ALA A 175 -15.18 12.64 -13.23
CA ALA A 175 -14.28 12.81 -14.37
C ALA A 175 -14.83 12.15 -15.67
N GLY A 176 -15.64 11.11 -15.51
CA GLY A 176 -16.19 10.35 -16.62
C GLY A 176 -15.14 9.49 -17.32
N ASP A 177 -14.16 10.12 -17.94
CA ASP A 177 -13.06 9.51 -18.69
C ASP A 177 -11.73 10.24 -18.47
N LEU A 178 -10.70 9.83 -19.22
CA LEU A 178 -9.37 10.43 -19.15
C LEU A 178 -9.37 11.92 -19.57
N ASP A 179 -10.12 12.29 -20.59
CA ASP A 179 -10.18 13.69 -21.03
C ASP A 179 -10.84 14.57 -19.97
N GLY A 180 -11.93 14.11 -19.35
CA GLY A 180 -12.55 14.79 -18.22
C GLY A 180 -11.59 14.93 -17.02
N TYR A 181 -10.72 13.95 -16.76
CA TYR A 181 -9.65 14.11 -15.79
C TYR A 181 -8.62 15.15 -16.21
N LEU A 182 -8.18 15.10 -17.46
CA LEU A 182 -7.21 16.06 -18.02
C LEU A 182 -7.71 17.51 -17.95
N ASP A 183 -9.01 17.72 -18.14
CA ASP A 183 -9.60 19.06 -18.09
C ASP A 183 -9.58 19.70 -16.70
N ARG A 184 -9.45 18.91 -15.64
CA ARG A 184 -9.26 19.40 -14.28
C ARG A 184 -7.80 19.81 -13.98
N LEU A 185 -6.85 19.41 -14.83
CA LEU A 185 -5.45 19.74 -14.66
C LEU A 185 -5.15 21.14 -15.19
N GLY A 186 -4.15 21.79 -14.59
CA GLY A 186 -3.64 23.04 -15.14
C GLY A 186 -3.09 22.85 -16.56
N PRO A 187 -3.09 23.93 -17.40
CA PRO A 187 -2.77 23.87 -18.84
C PRO A 187 -1.44 23.17 -19.15
N ARG A 188 -0.41 23.43 -18.33
CA ARG A 188 0.93 22.81 -18.52
C ARG A 188 0.94 21.31 -18.26
N ALA A 189 0.22 20.84 -17.25
CA ALA A 189 0.13 19.41 -16.91
C ALA A 189 -0.66 18.65 -17.98
N ARG A 190 -1.81 19.18 -18.39
CA ARG A 190 -2.63 18.64 -19.48
C ARG A 190 -1.83 18.54 -20.77
N ALA A 191 -1.17 19.64 -21.18
CA ALA A 191 -0.33 19.65 -22.39
C ALA A 191 0.83 18.65 -22.28
N ASN A 192 1.40 18.45 -21.10
CA ASN A 192 2.45 17.46 -20.86
C ASN A 192 1.96 16.03 -21.12
N LEU A 193 0.83 15.62 -20.54
CA LEU A 193 0.29 14.27 -20.75
C LEU A 193 -0.13 14.03 -22.19
N ARG A 194 -0.83 14.98 -22.82
CA ARG A 194 -1.21 14.89 -24.25
C ARG A 194 0.01 14.80 -25.17
N ARG A 195 1.07 15.56 -24.91
CA ARG A 195 2.33 15.48 -25.65
C ARG A 195 3.02 14.12 -25.47
N ASN A 196 3.05 13.57 -24.25
CA ASN A 196 3.63 12.25 -24.02
C ASN A 196 2.82 11.15 -24.73
N ALA A 197 1.50 11.21 -24.72
CA ALA A 197 0.65 10.27 -25.44
C ALA A 197 0.93 10.29 -26.95
N ARG A 198 1.00 11.50 -27.57
CA ARG A 198 1.34 11.65 -28.98
C ARG A 198 2.73 11.10 -29.31
N ARG A 199 3.76 11.48 -28.55
CA ARG A 199 5.13 10.96 -28.73
C ARG A 199 5.23 9.46 -28.54
N ALA A 200 4.45 8.90 -27.65
CA ALA A 200 4.38 7.45 -27.44
C ALA A 200 3.81 6.76 -28.69
N ALA A 201 2.73 7.29 -29.25
CA ALA A 201 2.15 6.77 -30.50
C ALA A 201 3.15 6.84 -31.67
N GLU A 202 3.82 7.99 -31.85
CA GLU A 202 4.86 8.22 -32.87
C GLU A 202 6.05 7.25 -32.69
N ALA A 203 6.42 6.92 -31.43
CA ALA A 203 7.50 6.00 -31.11
C ALA A 203 7.09 4.50 -31.15
N GLY A 204 5.88 4.17 -31.62
CA GLY A 204 5.39 2.79 -31.69
C GLY A 204 5.13 2.15 -30.33
N ILE A 205 4.92 2.97 -29.28
CA ILE A 205 4.56 2.48 -27.96
C ILE A 205 3.10 2.03 -27.97
N ARG A 206 2.86 0.82 -27.42
CA ARG A 206 1.54 0.24 -27.22
C ARG A 206 1.34 -0.04 -25.73
N THR A 207 0.10 0.12 -25.28
CA THR A 207 -0.30 -0.20 -23.90
C THR A 207 -1.30 -1.35 -23.91
N SER A 208 -1.21 -2.19 -22.91
CA SER A 208 -2.20 -3.24 -22.64
C SER A 208 -2.53 -3.29 -21.15
N THR A 209 -3.75 -3.68 -20.87
CA THR A 209 -4.25 -3.90 -19.50
C THR A 209 -4.82 -5.30 -19.41
N GLY A 210 -4.53 -6.02 -18.34
CA GLY A 210 -5.02 -7.39 -18.17
C GLY A 210 -4.96 -7.86 -16.73
N GLY A 211 -5.46 -9.06 -16.50
CA GLY A 211 -5.24 -9.79 -15.26
C GLY A 211 -3.85 -10.42 -15.22
N VAL A 212 -3.48 -10.95 -14.06
CA VAL A 212 -2.15 -11.54 -13.81
C VAL A 212 -1.86 -12.78 -14.68
N ALA A 213 -2.88 -13.51 -15.12
CA ALA A 213 -2.72 -14.76 -15.87
C ALA A 213 -2.13 -14.59 -17.27
N VAL A 214 -2.24 -13.40 -17.87
CA VAL A 214 -1.80 -13.13 -19.24
C VAL A 214 -0.59 -12.19 -19.30
N ALA A 215 -0.05 -11.80 -18.14
CA ALA A 215 1.03 -10.83 -18.02
C ALA A 215 2.42 -11.48 -18.06
N ASP A 216 3.39 -10.73 -18.58
CA ASP A 216 4.82 -11.08 -18.49
C ASP A 216 5.34 -10.78 -17.07
N LEU A 217 4.90 -11.57 -16.08
CA LEU A 217 5.25 -11.32 -14.68
C LEU A 217 6.76 -11.36 -14.41
N ALA A 218 7.52 -12.15 -15.15
CA ALA A 218 8.98 -12.20 -14.99
C ALA A 218 9.63 -10.88 -15.42
N GLY A 219 9.31 -10.40 -16.63
CA GLY A 219 9.80 -9.11 -17.12
C GLY A 219 9.35 -7.93 -16.25
N ILE A 220 8.11 -7.97 -15.76
CA ILE A 220 7.56 -6.95 -14.84
C ILE A 220 8.32 -6.94 -13.51
N ALA A 221 8.58 -8.11 -12.93
CA ALA A 221 9.32 -8.25 -11.68
C ALA A 221 10.73 -7.65 -11.80
N GLU A 222 11.44 -7.96 -12.89
CA GLU A 222 12.77 -7.41 -13.17
C GLU A 222 12.74 -5.89 -13.32
N LEU A 223 11.76 -5.33 -14.04
CA LEU A 223 11.61 -3.88 -14.18
C LEU A 223 11.34 -3.21 -12.82
N CYS A 224 10.45 -3.78 -11.99
CA CYS A 224 10.15 -3.27 -10.67
C CYS A 224 11.35 -3.33 -9.74
N ALA A 225 12.11 -4.42 -9.75
CA ALA A 225 13.33 -4.59 -8.96
C ALA A 225 14.41 -3.55 -9.35
N ARG A 226 14.67 -3.36 -10.66
CA ARG A 226 15.61 -2.35 -11.16
C ARG A 226 15.17 -0.93 -10.80
N THR A 227 13.89 -0.64 -10.91
CA THR A 227 13.35 0.68 -10.55
C THR A 227 13.48 0.94 -9.05
N ALA A 228 13.19 -0.05 -8.19
CA ALA A 228 13.36 0.06 -6.75
C ALA A 228 14.84 0.27 -6.37
N ALA A 229 15.76 -0.47 -6.98
CA ALA A 229 17.20 -0.32 -6.76
C ALA A 229 17.68 1.08 -7.15
N ARG A 230 17.25 1.61 -8.29
CA ARG A 230 17.54 3.00 -8.73
C ARG A 230 17.04 4.06 -7.74
N LEU A 231 15.94 3.79 -7.04
CA LEU A 231 15.37 4.66 -6.01
C LEU A 231 16.00 4.45 -4.62
N GLY A 232 17.09 3.69 -4.52
CA GLY A 232 17.81 3.44 -3.27
C GLY A 232 17.25 2.30 -2.41
N ASN A 233 16.35 1.49 -2.96
CA ASN A 233 15.71 0.37 -2.24
C ASN A 233 16.01 -0.99 -2.93
N PRO A 234 17.28 -1.41 -3.06
CA PRO A 234 17.61 -2.70 -3.67
C PRO A 234 17.01 -3.84 -2.84
N GLY A 235 16.44 -4.84 -3.54
CA GLY A 235 15.80 -5.99 -2.88
C GLY A 235 14.39 -5.73 -2.36
N PHE A 236 13.80 -4.53 -2.56
CA PHE A 236 12.43 -4.24 -2.14
C PHE A 236 11.37 -5.08 -2.89
N TYR A 237 11.66 -5.47 -4.14
CA TYR A 237 10.85 -6.39 -4.94
C TYR A 237 11.74 -7.54 -5.44
N PRO A 238 11.95 -8.64 -4.67
CA PRO A 238 12.71 -9.80 -5.13
C PRO A 238 11.95 -10.48 -6.27
N PRO A 239 12.50 -10.60 -7.51
CA PRO A 239 11.72 -10.95 -8.71
C PRO A 239 10.92 -12.24 -8.60
N ALA A 240 11.56 -13.34 -8.14
CA ALA A 240 10.88 -14.63 -8.01
C ALA A 240 9.75 -14.62 -6.97
N VAL A 241 9.94 -13.91 -5.83
CA VAL A 241 8.91 -13.77 -4.79
C VAL A 241 7.80 -12.85 -5.28
N PHE A 242 8.18 -11.75 -5.95
CA PHE A 242 7.23 -10.80 -6.52
C PHE A 242 6.26 -11.47 -7.50
N SER A 243 6.77 -12.27 -8.44
CA SER A 243 5.93 -12.98 -9.40
C SER A 243 4.93 -13.92 -8.71
N ARG A 244 5.37 -14.70 -7.71
CA ARG A 244 4.48 -15.57 -6.92
C ARG A 244 3.43 -14.76 -6.16
N PHE A 245 3.84 -13.67 -5.51
CA PHE A 245 2.92 -12.80 -4.78
C PHE A 245 1.85 -12.21 -5.70
N VAL A 246 2.25 -11.64 -6.84
CA VAL A 246 1.31 -11.04 -7.80
C VAL A 246 0.35 -12.10 -8.36
N THR A 247 0.85 -13.31 -8.67
CA THR A 247 -0.02 -14.42 -9.08
C THR A 247 -1.04 -14.78 -8.01
N ALA A 248 -0.62 -14.84 -6.74
CA ALA A 248 -1.51 -15.18 -5.62
C ALA A 248 -2.57 -14.10 -5.33
N LEU A 249 -2.34 -12.85 -5.72
CA LEU A 249 -3.35 -11.76 -5.61
C LEU A 249 -4.56 -12.01 -6.52
N GLY A 250 -4.40 -12.72 -7.62
CA GLY A 250 -5.50 -13.06 -8.54
C GLY A 250 -6.31 -11.83 -8.97
N PRO A 251 -7.64 -11.81 -8.74
CA PRO A 251 -8.51 -10.74 -9.20
C PRO A 251 -8.31 -9.39 -8.49
N LEU A 252 -7.54 -9.35 -7.39
CA LEU A 252 -7.22 -8.10 -6.70
C LEU A 252 -6.21 -7.25 -7.47
N ALA A 253 -5.47 -7.86 -8.41
CA ALA A 253 -4.40 -7.21 -9.16
C ALA A 253 -4.76 -7.04 -10.65
N HIS A 254 -4.44 -5.85 -11.16
CA HIS A 254 -4.45 -5.52 -12.59
C HIS A 254 -3.03 -5.20 -13.02
N VAL A 255 -2.68 -5.65 -14.22
CA VAL A 255 -1.37 -5.39 -14.82
C VAL A 255 -1.52 -4.43 -15.97
N LEU A 256 -0.66 -3.42 -15.99
CA LEU A 256 -0.50 -2.48 -17.09
C LEU A 256 0.86 -2.72 -17.73
N GLU A 257 0.91 -2.98 -19.02
CA GLU A 257 2.15 -3.12 -19.78
C GLU A 257 2.28 -1.98 -20.80
N VAL A 258 3.48 -1.45 -20.93
CA VAL A 258 3.88 -0.47 -21.93
C VAL A 258 5.00 -1.10 -22.73
N ARG A 259 4.74 -1.37 -24.02
CA ARG A 259 5.68 -2.04 -24.92
C ARG A 259 6.04 -1.15 -26.10
N GLN A 260 7.31 -1.16 -26.47
CA GLN A 260 7.81 -0.51 -27.67
C GLN A 260 8.39 -1.57 -28.60
N HIS A 261 7.85 -1.70 -29.81
CA HIS A 261 8.25 -2.74 -30.76
C HIS A 261 8.28 -4.15 -30.12
N GLY A 262 7.26 -4.48 -29.33
CA GLY A 262 7.16 -5.76 -28.60
C GLY A 262 7.97 -5.85 -27.30
N ARG A 263 8.97 -5.00 -27.08
CA ARG A 263 9.80 -4.98 -25.87
C ARG A 263 9.04 -4.29 -24.71
N LEU A 264 9.03 -4.89 -23.55
CA LEU A 264 8.49 -4.30 -22.32
C LEU A 264 9.39 -3.15 -21.84
N VAL A 265 8.87 -1.91 -21.85
CA VAL A 265 9.62 -0.69 -21.48
C VAL A 265 9.10 -0.05 -20.19
N ALA A 266 7.86 -0.32 -19.83
CA ALA A 266 7.35 -0.03 -18.49
C ALA A 266 6.21 -0.99 -18.16
N ALA A 267 5.99 -1.19 -16.85
CA ALA A 267 4.85 -1.93 -16.36
C ALA A 267 4.40 -1.41 -15.00
N GLY A 268 3.12 -1.61 -14.69
CA GLY A 268 2.54 -1.35 -13.38
C GLY A 268 1.74 -2.53 -12.89
N VAL A 269 1.85 -2.84 -11.60
CA VAL A 269 0.90 -3.68 -10.91
C VAL A 269 0.01 -2.78 -10.06
N CYS A 270 -1.28 -2.82 -10.33
CA CYS A 270 -2.28 -2.02 -9.67
C CYS A 270 -3.19 -2.92 -8.83
N LEU A 271 -3.64 -2.42 -7.70
CA LEU A 271 -4.56 -3.15 -6.82
C LEU A 271 -5.90 -2.40 -6.75
N THR A 272 -6.98 -3.12 -6.57
CA THR A 272 -8.31 -2.49 -6.47
C THR A 272 -9.08 -2.98 -5.25
N ASP A 273 -9.79 -2.06 -4.64
CA ASP A 273 -10.91 -2.33 -3.73
C ASP A 273 -12.16 -1.62 -4.28
N GLU A 274 -13.26 -1.66 -3.55
CA GLU A 274 -14.55 -1.07 -4.01
C GLU A 274 -14.45 0.42 -4.34
N ARG A 275 -13.58 1.15 -3.69
CA ARG A 275 -13.49 2.62 -3.79
C ARG A 275 -12.20 3.12 -4.41
N ARG A 276 -11.12 2.30 -4.39
CA ARG A 276 -9.77 2.79 -4.72
C ARG A 276 -9.15 1.96 -5.82
N PHE A 277 -8.42 2.67 -6.65
CA PHE A 277 -7.44 2.12 -7.57
C PHE A 277 -6.05 2.54 -7.07
N HIS A 278 -5.24 1.56 -6.69
CA HIS A 278 -3.89 1.77 -6.19
C HIS A 278 -2.89 1.53 -7.32
N THR A 279 -2.14 2.55 -7.72
CA THR A 279 -0.94 2.35 -8.54
C THR A 279 0.18 1.83 -7.63
N TRP A 280 0.05 0.54 -7.26
CA TRP A 280 0.79 -0.06 -6.16
C TRP A 280 2.30 -0.07 -6.38
N THR A 281 2.74 -0.54 -7.56
CA THR A 281 4.15 -0.50 -7.98
C THR A 281 4.28 -0.35 -9.48
N CYS A 282 5.44 0.14 -9.92
CA CYS A 282 5.77 0.19 -11.34
C CYS A 282 7.27 -0.02 -11.56
N GLY A 283 7.59 -0.56 -12.74
CA GLY A 283 8.93 -0.64 -13.27
C GLY A 283 9.04 0.15 -14.56
N VAL A 284 10.17 0.84 -14.78
CA VAL A 284 10.42 1.64 -15.99
C VAL A 284 11.84 1.39 -16.48
N ASP A 285 11.97 1.06 -17.76
CA ASP A 285 13.27 1.02 -18.44
C ASP A 285 13.65 2.43 -18.90
N TYR A 286 14.43 3.12 -18.10
CA TYR A 286 14.87 4.48 -18.38
C TYR A 286 15.88 4.58 -19.53
N ALA A 287 16.48 3.47 -19.97
CA ALA A 287 17.44 3.45 -21.07
C ALA A 287 16.76 3.55 -22.45
N VAL A 288 15.49 3.18 -22.56
CA VAL A 288 14.74 3.07 -23.82
C VAL A 288 13.80 4.26 -24.06
N ALA A 289 13.65 5.13 -23.06
CA ALA A 289 12.57 6.12 -23.02
C ALA A 289 12.51 7.12 -24.21
N GLY A 290 13.57 7.31 -24.97
CA GLY A 290 13.57 8.25 -26.11
C GLY A 290 12.95 9.61 -25.72
N ASN A 291 12.12 10.17 -26.63
CA ASN A 291 11.41 11.45 -26.39
C ASN A 291 10.05 11.28 -25.68
N ALA A 292 9.55 10.07 -25.47
CA ALA A 292 8.33 9.78 -24.71
C ALA A 292 8.69 9.30 -23.30
N SER A 293 7.87 9.66 -22.31
CA SER A 293 8.02 9.16 -20.95
C SER A 293 7.12 7.94 -20.73
N PRO A 294 7.67 6.70 -20.65
CA PRO A 294 6.85 5.52 -20.37
C PRO A 294 6.11 5.62 -19.03
N TYR A 295 6.69 6.32 -18.05
CA TYR A 295 6.02 6.57 -16.76
C TYR A 295 4.78 7.48 -16.94
N ALA A 296 4.85 8.52 -17.78
CA ALA A 296 3.69 9.38 -18.03
C ALA A 296 2.56 8.63 -18.78
N VAL A 297 2.95 7.75 -19.70
CA VAL A 297 2.00 6.85 -20.38
C VAL A 297 1.35 5.90 -19.38
N LEU A 298 2.14 5.23 -18.56
CA LEU A 298 1.65 4.32 -17.52
C LEU A 298 0.70 5.01 -16.55
N PHE A 299 1.01 6.26 -16.16
CA PHE A 299 0.15 7.05 -15.29
C PHE A 299 -1.20 7.37 -15.95
N ALA A 300 -1.19 7.83 -17.21
CA ALA A 300 -2.43 8.12 -17.95
C ALA A 300 -3.31 6.86 -18.09
N GLU A 301 -2.70 5.71 -18.43
CA GLU A 301 -3.40 4.41 -18.49
C GLU A 301 -3.95 3.99 -17.13
N SER A 302 -3.22 4.26 -16.04
CA SER A 302 -3.70 3.98 -14.68
C SER A 302 -4.95 4.79 -14.35
N VAL A 303 -4.98 6.08 -14.73
CA VAL A 303 -6.17 6.94 -14.56
C VAL A 303 -7.33 6.41 -15.41
N ALA A 304 -7.08 6.11 -16.69
CA ALA A 304 -8.10 5.58 -17.58
C ALA A 304 -8.68 4.25 -17.08
N LEU A 305 -7.83 3.34 -16.58
CA LEU A 305 -8.29 2.06 -16.02
C LEU A 305 -9.11 2.26 -14.73
N ALA A 306 -8.66 3.15 -13.83
CA ALA A 306 -9.38 3.46 -12.60
C ALA A 306 -10.81 3.98 -12.91
N LEU A 307 -10.94 4.85 -13.91
CA LEU A 307 -12.23 5.38 -14.36
C LEU A 307 -13.11 4.30 -14.99
N ARG A 308 -12.55 3.46 -15.87
CA ARG A 308 -13.30 2.32 -16.47
C ARG A 308 -13.81 1.35 -15.40
N LEU A 309 -13.05 1.15 -14.32
CA LEU A 309 -13.45 0.30 -13.20
C LEU A 309 -14.36 1.00 -12.20
N GLY A 310 -14.74 2.26 -12.45
CA GLY A 310 -15.61 3.05 -11.58
C GLY A 310 -15.01 3.36 -10.21
N ARG A 311 -13.67 3.46 -10.11
CA ARG A 311 -13.00 3.75 -8.83
C ARG A 311 -12.87 5.25 -8.61
N PRO A 312 -13.60 5.84 -7.62
CA PRO A 312 -13.59 7.28 -7.42
C PRO A 312 -12.27 7.83 -6.86
N VAL A 313 -11.37 7.00 -6.37
CA VAL A 313 -10.10 7.43 -5.79
C VAL A 313 -8.93 6.71 -6.45
N LEU A 314 -7.97 7.48 -6.98
CA LEU A 314 -6.68 6.95 -7.40
C LEU A 314 -5.64 7.23 -6.33
N GLU A 315 -5.06 6.17 -5.80
CA GLU A 315 -3.94 6.19 -4.85
C GLU A 315 -2.64 6.02 -5.62
N GLY A 316 -1.84 7.08 -5.69
CA GLY A 316 -0.59 7.12 -6.44
C GLY A 316 0.63 6.58 -5.67
N GLY A 317 0.45 6.12 -4.43
CA GLY A 317 1.56 5.66 -3.58
C GLY A 317 2.50 6.77 -3.12
N ARG A 318 3.69 6.38 -2.66
CA ARG A 318 4.76 7.28 -2.18
C ARG A 318 5.65 7.72 -3.35
N SER A 319 6.72 8.40 -3.15
CA SER A 319 7.73 8.83 -4.14
C SER A 319 7.22 9.61 -5.36
N ASN A 320 8.14 10.16 -6.16
CA ASN A 320 7.89 10.95 -7.37
C ASN A 320 6.91 12.14 -7.15
N GLU A 321 7.12 12.87 -6.05
CA GLU A 321 6.28 13.99 -5.61
C GLU A 321 6.02 15.02 -6.70
N VAL A 322 7.09 15.50 -7.36
CA VAL A 322 7.00 16.58 -8.35
C VAL A 322 6.05 16.22 -9.49
N PHE A 323 6.16 14.99 -10.00
CA PHE A 323 5.27 14.51 -11.05
C PHE A 323 3.83 14.42 -10.56
N LYS A 324 3.63 13.82 -9.39
CA LYS A 324 2.29 13.58 -8.84
C LYS A 324 1.55 14.87 -8.53
N ARG A 325 2.21 15.82 -7.86
CA ARG A 325 1.60 17.15 -7.59
C ARG A 325 1.25 17.87 -8.87
N ARG A 326 2.15 17.86 -9.86
CA ARG A 326 1.90 18.46 -11.17
C ARG A 326 0.67 17.88 -11.85
N HIS A 327 0.44 16.58 -11.69
CA HIS A 327 -0.66 15.85 -12.33
C HIS A 327 -1.86 15.64 -11.40
N GLY A 328 -2.08 16.53 -10.44
CA GLY A 328 -3.34 16.61 -9.69
C GLY A 328 -3.44 15.71 -8.45
N LEU A 329 -2.36 15.03 -8.05
CA LEU A 329 -2.39 14.23 -6.83
C LEU A 329 -1.97 15.08 -5.63
N ALA A 330 -2.81 15.12 -4.60
CA ALA A 330 -2.54 15.81 -3.36
C ALA A 330 -1.78 14.91 -2.36
N PRO A 331 -0.80 15.46 -1.62
CA PRO A 331 -0.10 14.74 -0.57
C PRO A 331 -1.02 14.41 0.61
N ARG A 332 -0.73 13.30 1.26
CA ARG A 332 -1.33 12.86 2.51
C ARG A 332 -0.21 12.37 3.42
N ALA A 333 0.06 13.12 4.47
CA ALA A 333 1.10 12.77 5.42
C ALA A 333 0.79 11.44 6.13
N LEU A 334 1.79 10.59 6.20
CA LEU A 334 1.77 9.34 6.95
C LEU A 334 2.75 9.45 8.11
N ASP A 335 2.30 9.03 9.28
CA ASP A 335 3.07 9.04 10.51
C ASP A 335 3.53 7.63 10.91
N ALA A 336 4.63 7.56 11.66
CA ALA A 336 5.04 6.42 12.44
C ALA A 336 4.68 6.66 13.91
N HIS A 337 4.01 5.71 14.53
CA HIS A 337 3.72 5.60 15.95
C HIS A 337 4.48 4.39 16.46
N VAL A 338 5.77 4.55 16.75
CA VAL A 338 6.69 3.46 17.10
C VAL A 338 7.40 3.78 18.39
N VAL A 339 7.62 2.78 19.22
CA VAL A 339 8.25 2.90 20.53
C VAL A 339 9.13 1.69 20.80
N ARG A 340 10.12 1.85 21.67
CA ARG A 340 10.93 0.76 22.17
C ARG A 340 10.16 -0.04 23.24
N ALA A 341 10.24 -1.40 23.19
CA ALA A 341 9.57 -2.30 24.11
C ALA A 341 10.19 -2.30 25.52
#